data_642729be94b7280b4738c3931bc0c051
#
_entry.id   642729be94b7280b4738c3931bc0c051
#
_cell.length_a   1.000
_cell.length_b   1.000
_cell.length_c   1.000
_cell.angle_alpha   90.00
_cell.angle_beta   90.00
_cell.angle_gamma   90.00
#
_symmetry.space_group_name_H-M   'P 1'
#
loop_
_entity.id
_entity.type
_entity.pdbx_description
1 polymer ?
#
loop_
_entity_poly.entity_id
_entity_poly.type
_entity_poly.pdbx_seq_one_letter_code
_entity_poly.pdbx_strand_id
1 'polypeptide(L)'
;MSTAGNNLDPEKQPALARIDMYQEWRKREGAPLVGGVYIKDMKAVEVGHWPRKGDGVKGALCYLDGDDEADEHLVELPPGGSTASLRHLYTEAIYVVSGHGSTSVWRGEHGAKQTFEWGPGSYFVLPTNASHQFFNASLSRPARWFSVTDLPQLLRQWASEDFIFNNPYDFIDRYAGGADYFTAEAKLYKGRVWETNFIPDIKKLPLYEWKSRGGGGKNAFMVMGAGMMESHVSSFPSGHYKKGHRHGPGAHLYITEGQGYVLTQRGNEPRIRCDWQEGSLYLSGAGEGLWLHQHFNVGSTPATYLVMNQGISRKHAANRWQASESTVLRGGEISGKEGGRQVEYEDEARDIHEIFESELKKHGITCKMKKMVPWCTGEAGAESAKAHYLDEHGVIL
;
A
#
# COMPACT_ATOMS: atom_id res chain seq x y z
N MET A 1 5.72 16.37 42.29
CA MET A 1 4.58 16.77 41.45
C MET A 1 3.80 15.51 41.17
N SER A 2 2.56 15.43 41.69
CA SER A 2 1.71 14.24 41.61
C SER A 2 1.27 14.02 40.15
N THR A 3 1.59 12.87 39.58
CA THR A 3 0.98 12.37 38.35
C THR A 3 -0.43 11.89 38.70
N ALA A 4 -1.38 12.83 38.78
CA ALA A 4 -2.79 12.48 38.79
C ALA A 4 -3.08 11.77 37.46
N GLY A 5 -3.42 10.49 37.53
CA GLY A 5 -3.89 9.73 36.39
C GLY A 5 -5.08 10.45 35.74
N ASN A 6 -4.89 10.86 34.51
CA ASN A 6 -5.91 11.49 33.69
C ASN A 6 -6.98 10.46 33.29
N ASN A 7 -7.84 10.08 34.23
CA ASN A 7 -9.20 9.67 33.90
C ASN A 7 -9.98 10.94 33.58
N LEU A 8 -9.70 11.54 32.43
CA LEU A 8 -10.51 12.63 31.92
C LEU A 8 -11.87 12.07 31.56
N ASP A 9 -12.87 12.48 32.35
CA ASP A 9 -14.27 12.23 32.04
C ASP A 9 -14.52 12.61 30.57
N PRO A 10 -14.91 11.65 29.70
CA PRO A 10 -15.08 11.93 28.26
C PRO A 10 -16.02 13.09 27.98
N GLU A 11 -16.98 13.38 28.86
CA GLU A 11 -17.92 14.49 28.72
C GLU A 11 -17.27 15.86 28.99
N LYS A 12 -16.13 15.88 29.67
CA LYS A 12 -15.38 17.13 29.98
C LYS A 12 -14.29 17.46 28.97
N GLN A 13 -14.06 16.60 28.01
CA GLN A 13 -13.09 16.89 26.95
C GLN A 13 -13.65 17.94 25.97
N PRO A 14 -12.78 18.74 25.32
CA PRO A 14 -13.20 19.63 24.25
C PRO A 14 -13.96 18.84 23.17
N ALA A 15 -15.05 19.39 22.65
CA ALA A 15 -15.91 18.72 21.70
C ALA A 15 -15.13 18.15 20.47
N LEU A 16 -14.13 18.88 19.97
CA LEU A 16 -13.26 18.43 18.87
C LEU A 16 -12.38 17.23 19.24
N ALA A 17 -11.98 17.09 20.52
CA ALA A 17 -11.20 15.95 20.96
C ALA A 17 -12.04 14.66 21.13
N ARG A 18 -13.38 14.77 21.09
CA ARG A 18 -14.32 13.65 21.22
C ARG A 18 -14.84 13.12 19.88
N ILE A 19 -14.58 13.85 18.80
CA ILE A 19 -15.11 13.53 17.46
C ILE A 19 -13.96 13.17 16.55
N ASP A 20 -13.89 11.92 16.14
CA ASP A 20 -13.06 11.51 15.00
C ASP A 20 -13.80 11.84 13.70
N MET A 21 -13.41 12.95 13.05
CA MET A 21 -14.09 13.44 11.85
C MET A 21 -14.03 12.44 10.69
N TYR A 22 -12.99 11.64 10.60
CA TYR A 22 -12.89 10.59 9.59
C TYR A 22 -13.91 9.47 9.85
N GLN A 23 -14.03 9.02 11.11
CA GLN A 23 -15.02 7.99 11.46
C GLN A 23 -16.45 8.47 11.24
N GLU A 24 -16.74 9.73 11.54
CA GLU A 24 -18.06 10.31 11.30
C GLU A 24 -18.34 10.47 9.79
N TRP A 25 -17.35 10.89 9.02
CA TRP A 25 -17.46 11.00 7.58
C TRP A 25 -17.77 9.64 6.94
N ARG A 26 -16.97 8.60 7.20
CA ARG A 26 -17.15 7.30 6.56
C ARG A 26 -18.48 6.63 6.87
N LYS A 27 -19.06 6.86 8.08
CA LYS A 27 -20.40 6.38 8.42
C LYS A 27 -21.49 7.02 7.57
N ARG A 28 -21.32 8.27 7.18
CA ARG A 28 -22.29 9.03 6.38
C ARG A 28 -22.17 8.78 4.87
N GLU A 29 -21.05 8.25 4.40
CA GLU A 29 -20.84 8.00 2.97
C GLU A 29 -21.79 6.95 2.38
N GLY A 30 -22.34 6.07 3.19
CA GLY A 30 -23.32 5.07 2.77
C GLY A 30 -22.74 3.88 2.02
N ALA A 31 -21.45 3.88 1.70
CA ALA A 31 -20.75 2.73 1.13
C ALA A 31 -20.48 1.66 2.21
N PRO A 32 -20.41 0.36 1.86
CA PRO A 32 -19.98 -0.69 2.78
C PRO A 32 -18.65 -0.36 3.43
N LEU A 33 -18.52 -0.67 4.72
CA LEU A 33 -17.29 -0.53 5.49
C LEU A 33 -16.64 -1.90 5.61
N VAL A 34 -15.39 -2.01 5.16
CA VAL A 34 -14.59 -3.24 5.22
C VAL A 34 -13.37 -2.95 6.09
N GLY A 35 -13.09 -3.82 7.06
CA GLY A 35 -11.98 -3.66 7.98
C GLY A 35 -11.33 -4.99 8.29
N GLY A 36 -10.29 -4.95 9.12
CA GLY A 36 -9.54 -6.10 9.58
C GLY A 36 -8.05 -5.90 9.45
N VAL A 37 -7.27 -6.91 9.84
CA VAL A 37 -5.80 -6.87 9.78
C VAL A 37 -5.30 -6.85 8.33
N TYR A 38 -6.05 -7.48 7.42
CA TYR A 38 -5.78 -7.48 5.98
C TYR A 38 -7.04 -7.85 5.19
N ILE A 39 -7.03 -7.59 3.88
CA ILE A 39 -8.08 -7.98 2.95
C ILE A 39 -7.55 -9.12 2.07
N LYS A 40 -8.16 -10.28 2.18
CA LYS A 40 -7.70 -11.50 1.50
C LYS A 40 -7.71 -11.39 -0.01
N ASP A 41 -8.72 -10.74 -0.58
CA ASP A 41 -8.85 -10.54 -2.03
C ASP A 41 -9.69 -9.29 -2.34
N MET A 42 -9.04 -8.23 -2.81
CA MET A 42 -9.70 -6.99 -3.25
C MET A 42 -10.66 -7.19 -4.43
N LYS A 43 -10.51 -8.28 -5.20
CA LYS A 43 -11.41 -8.62 -6.30
C LYS A 43 -12.75 -9.13 -5.78
N ALA A 44 -12.76 -9.77 -4.60
CA ALA A 44 -13.92 -10.41 -3.98
C ALA A 44 -14.65 -9.53 -2.96
N VAL A 45 -14.11 -8.36 -2.60
CA VAL A 45 -14.76 -7.44 -1.67
C VAL A 45 -16.14 -7.07 -2.19
N GLU A 46 -17.16 -7.20 -1.32
CA GLU A 46 -18.52 -6.78 -1.63
C GLU A 46 -18.60 -5.25 -1.71
N VAL A 47 -19.27 -4.75 -2.74
CA VAL A 47 -19.46 -3.32 -2.98
C VAL A 47 -20.95 -2.96 -2.95
N GLY A 48 -21.26 -1.80 -2.39
CA GLY A 48 -22.61 -1.23 -2.37
C GLY A 48 -22.65 0.12 -3.04
N HIS A 49 -23.83 0.71 -3.12
CA HIS A 49 -24.02 2.03 -3.70
C HIS A 49 -23.18 3.09 -2.95
N TRP A 50 -22.47 3.94 -3.71
CA TRP A 50 -21.66 5.02 -3.16
C TRP A 50 -22.07 6.37 -3.76
N PRO A 51 -23.01 7.09 -3.14
CA PRO A 51 -23.62 8.31 -3.70
C PRO A 51 -22.62 9.39 -4.10
N ARG A 52 -21.57 9.61 -3.30
CA ARG A 52 -20.52 10.60 -3.60
C ARG A 52 -19.82 10.33 -4.93
N LYS A 53 -19.61 9.07 -5.28
CA LYS A 53 -18.90 8.70 -6.52
C LYS A 53 -19.78 8.82 -7.76
N GLY A 54 -21.10 8.91 -7.63
CA GLY A 54 -22.04 9.13 -8.74
C GLY A 54 -23.16 8.11 -8.81
N ASP A 55 -24.10 8.36 -9.70
CA ASP A 55 -25.25 7.49 -9.90
C ASP A 55 -24.84 6.14 -10.48
N GLY A 56 -25.39 5.06 -9.91
CA GLY A 56 -25.05 3.68 -10.30
C GLY A 56 -23.63 3.21 -9.94
N VAL A 57 -22.79 4.06 -9.37
CA VAL A 57 -21.44 3.68 -8.91
C VAL A 57 -21.54 2.91 -7.60
N LYS A 58 -20.80 1.80 -7.53
CA LYS A 58 -20.67 1.01 -6.32
C LYS A 58 -19.25 1.14 -5.76
N GLY A 59 -19.09 0.89 -4.48
CA GLY A 59 -17.77 0.87 -3.84
C GLY A 59 -17.82 0.34 -2.43
N ALA A 60 -16.67 0.37 -1.78
CA ALA A 60 -16.49 0.09 -0.36
C ALA A 60 -15.37 0.97 0.19
N LEU A 61 -15.51 1.39 1.43
CA LEU A 61 -14.47 2.05 2.20
C LEU A 61 -13.74 0.99 3.02
N CYS A 62 -12.49 0.77 2.71
CA CYS A 62 -11.65 -0.19 3.41
C CYS A 62 -10.75 0.58 4.39
N TYR A 63 -10.55 -0.01 5.57
CA TYR A 63 -9.74 0.58 6.62
C TYR A 63 -9.05 -0.55 7.38
N LEU A 64 -7.76 -0.67 7.19
CA LEU A 64 -6.98 -1.71 7.84
C LEU A 64 -6.69 -1.34 9.30
N ASP A 65 -6.82 -2.32 10.19
CA ASP A 65 -6.72 -2.10 11.63
C ASP A 65 -5.34 -1.54 12.03
N GLY A 66 -5.37 -0.46 12.77
CA GLY A 66 -4.18 0.25 13.25
C GLY A 66 -3.58 1.25 12.27
N ASP A 67 -4.20 1.51 11.13
CA ASP A 67 -3.82 2.62 10.26
C ASP A 67 -4.60 3.88 10.62
N ASP A 68 -3.91 4.87 11.13
CA ASP A 68 -4.51 6.16 11.44
C ASP A 68 -4.26 7.22 10.35
N GLU A 69 -3.46 6.91 9.34
CA GLU A 69 -3.00 7.88 8.36
C GLU A 69 -3.67 7.71 6.99
N ALA A 70 -4.06 6.47 6.64
CA ALA A 70 -4.58 6.16 5.31
C ALA A 70 -5.79 5.21 5.34
N ASP A 71 -6.48 5.16 4.21
CA ASP A 71 -7.57 4.24 3.92
C ASP A 71 -7.53 3.78 2.46
N GLU A 72 -8.38 2.83 2.11
CA GLU A 72 -8.57 2.41 0.73
C GLU A 72 -10.02 2.64 0.27
N HIS A 73 -10.14 3.20 -0.91
CA HIS A 73 -11.39 3.36 -1.61
C HIS A 73 -11.50 2.34 -2.74
N LEU A 74 -12.33 1.32 -2.59
CA LEU A 74 -12.65 0.40 -3.68
C LEU A 74 -13.85 0.94 -4.46
N VAL A 75 -13.72 1.05 -5.78
CA VAL A 75 -14.77 1.56 -6.67
C VAL A 75 -15.05 0.57 -7.79
N GLU A 76 -16.33 0.35 -8.07
CA GLU A 76 -16.82 -0.42 -9.19
C GLU A 76 -17.75 0.44 -10.06
N LEU A 77 -17.33 0.64 -11.29
CA LEU A 77 -18.06 1.44 -12.27
C LEU A 77 -18.87 0.53 -13.20
N PRO A 78 -20.19 0.71 -13.32
CA PRO A 78 -21.01 -0.15 -14.16
C PRO A 78 -20.64 -0.04 -15.65
N PRO A 79 -21.06 -1.01 -16.48
CA PRO A 79 -20.83 -0.97 -17.92
C PRO A 79 -21.32 0.35 -18.53
N GLY A 80 -20.47 1.02 -19.32
CA GLY A 80 -20.77 2.31 -19.95
C GLY A 80 -20.96 3.47 -18.99
N GLY A 81 -20.78 3.25 -17.69
CA GLY A 81 -20.99 4.26 -16.66
C GLY A 81 -19.83 5.24 -16.51
N SER A 82 -20.10 6.30 -15.77
CA SER A 82 -19.09 7.27 -15.35
C SER A 82 -19.28 7.66 -13.89
N THR A 83 -18.20 8.10 -13.24
CA THR A 83 -18.33 8.74 -11.91
C THR A 83 -18.97 10.12 -12.04
N ALA A 84 -19.39 10.69 -10.94
CA ALA A 84 -19.55 12.14 -10.84
C ALA A 84 -18.21 12.85 -11.13
N SER A 85 -18.28 14.12 -11.47
CA SER A 85 -17.09 14.98 -11.44
C SER A 85 -16.70 15.23 -10.00
N LEU A 86 -15.49 14.84 -9.64
CA LEU A 86 -14.97 14.91 -8.26
C LEU A 86 -13.77 15.85 -8.19
N ARG A 87 -13.55 16.39 -7.00
CA ARG A 87 -12.40 17.21 -6.66
C ARG A 87 -12.11 17.05 -5.17
N HIS A 88 -10.86 16.93 -4.78
CA HIS A 88 -10.48 16.77 -3.37
C HIS A 88 -9.02 17.11 -3.12
N LEU A 89 -8.69 17.48 -1.88
CA LEU A 89 -7.33 17.80 -1.47
C LEU A 89 -6.47 16.58 -1.15
N TYR A 90 -7.09 15.46 -0.76
CA TYR A 90 -6.32 14.27 -0.42
C TYR A 90 -5.59 13.67 -1.63
N THR A 91 -4.47 13.05 -1.36
CA THR A 91 -3.74 12.27 -2.35
C THR A 91 -4.49 10.98 -2.64
N GLU A 92 -4.65 10.64 -3.90
CA GLU A 92 -5.31 9.40 -4.33
C GLU A 92 -4.40 8.66 -5.32
N ALA A 93 -3.85 7.52 -4.88
CA ALA A 93 -3.05 6.62 -5.70
C ALA A 93 -3.90 5.42 -6.11
N ILE A 94 -4.08 5.23 -7.40
CA ILE A 94 -5.09 4.35 -7.97
C ILE A 94 -4.43 3.16 -8.65
N TYR A 95 -4.88 1.95 -8.29
CA TYR A 95 -4.55 0.71 -8.97
C TYR A 95 -5.78 0.09 -9.61
N VAL A 96 -5.71 -0.18 -10.91
CA VAL A 96 -6.82 -0.79 -11.67
C VAL A 96 -6.77 -2.30 -11.52
N VAL A 97 -7.81 -2.86 -10.90
CA VAL A 97 -7.95 -4.30 -10.64
C VAL A 97 -8.49 -5.04 -11.87
N SER A 98 -9.52 -4.46 -12.50
CA SER A 98 -10.16 -5.08 -13.68
C SER A 98 -10.91 -4.04 -14.53
N GLY A 99 -11.18 -4.40 -15.79
CA GLY A 99 -11.86 -3.52 -16.74
C GLY A 99 -10.91 -2.54 -17.42
N HIS A 100 -11.45 -1.76 -18.36
CA HIS A 100 -10.74 -0.73 -19.12
C HIS A 100 -11.58 0.53 -19.14
N GLY A 101 -10.93 1.67 -19.14
CA GLY A 101 -11.61 2.94 -19.15
C GLY A 101 -10.68 4.11 -19.41
N SER A 102 -11.19 5.28 -19.16
CA SER A 102 -10.42 6.52 -19.24
C SER A 102 -10.74 7.42 -18.05
N THR A 103 -9.83 8.36 -17.80
CA THR A 103 -10.05 9.41 -16.81
C THR A 103 -9.74 10.75 -17.46
N SER A 104 -10.70 11.67 -17.33
CA SER A 104 -10.50 13.07 -17.69
C SER A 104 -10.12 13.85 -16.44
N VAL A 105 -9.09 14.69 -16.54
CA VAL A 105 -8.58 15.52 -15.44
C VAL A 105 -8.46 16.97 -15.93
N TRP A 106 -8.89 17.94 -15.12
CA TRP A 106 -8.81 19.36 -15.47
C TRP A 106 -8.65 20.23 -14.23
N ARG A 107 -8.16 21.44 -14.41
CA ARG A 107 -8.01 22.45 -13.37
C ARG A 107 -9.27 23.28 -13.21
N GLY A 108 -9.58 23.62 -11.97
CA GLY A 108 -10.72 24.47 -11.64
C GLY A 108 -12.04 23.96 -12.23
N GLU A 109 -12.98 24.86 -12.52
CA GLU A 109 -14.27 24.50 -13.07
C GLU A 109 -14.26 24.36 -14.60
N HIS A 110 -13.41 25.11 -15.29
CA HIS A 110 -13.45 25.29 -16.76
C HIS A 110 -12.12 24.99 -17.46
N GLY A 111 -11.16 24.37 -16.79
CA GLY A 111 -9.87 24.02 -17.39
C GLY A 111 -10.01 23.03 -18.55
N ALA A 112 -9.05 23.06 -19.48
CA ALA A 112 -8.99 22.08 -20.55
C ALA A 112 -8.83 20.68 -19.99
N LYS A 113 -9.67 19.74 -20.44
CA LYS A 113 -9.63 18.35 -19.99
C LYS A 113 -8.50 17.61 -20.68
N GLN A 114 -7.67 16.95 -19.88
CA GLN A 114 -6.71 15.98 -20.33
C GLN A 114 -7.27 14.58 -20.05
N THR A 115 -7.29 13.71 -21.04
CA THR A 115 -7.86 12.37 -20.89
C THR A 115 -6.80 11.33 -21.19
N PHE A 116 -6.67 10.34 -20.32
CA PHE A 116 -5.81 9.18 -20.52
C PHE A 116 -6.59 7.89 -20.32
N GLU A 117 -6.13 6.82 -20.94
CA GLU A 117 -6.75 5.49 -20.86
C GLU A 117 -6.01 4.61 -19.85
N TRP A 118 -6.75 3.69 -19.23
CA TRP A 118 -6.21 2.73 -18.27
C TRP A 118 -6.84 1.34 -18.44
N GLY A 119 -6.14 0.33 -17.96
CA GLY A 119 -6.59 -1.07 -17.93
C GLY A 119 -6.06 -1.80 -16.70
N PRO A 120 -6.29 -3.13 -16.60
CA PRO A 120 -5.81 -3.93 -15.47
C PRO A 120 -4.30 -3.79 -15.29
N GLY A 121 -3.86 -3.52 -14.05
CA GLY A 121 -2.45 -3.28 -13.72
C GLY A 121 -2.00 -1.82 -13.89
N SER A 122 -2.83 -0.94 -14.45
CA SER A 122 -2.50 0.50 -14.47
C SER A 122 -2.42 1.05 -13.05
N TYR A 123 -1.39 1.88 -12.82
CA TYR A 123 -1.17 2.56 -11.55
C TYR A 123 -0.87 4.04 -11.79
N PHE A 124 -1.58 4.93 -11.13
CA PHE A 124 -1.43 6.37 -11.30
C PHE A 124 -1.88 7.17 -10.08
N VAL A 125 -1.45 8.43 -10.03
CA VAL A 125 -1.79 9.38 -8.97
C VAL A 125 -2.47 10.58 -9.57
N LEU A 126 -3.63 10.96 -9.02
CA LEU A 126 -4.34 12.17 -9.41
C LEU A 126 -3.62 13.42 -8.91
N PRO A 127 -3.61 14.51 -9.68
CA PRO A 127 -3.07 15.78 -9.20
C PRO A 127 -3.92 16.32 -8.05
N THR A 128 -3.27 16.80 -7.00
CA THR A 128 -3.94 17.39 -5.83
C THR A 128 -4.96 18.44 -6.24
N ASN A 129 -6.19 18.26 -5.78
CA ASN A 129 -7.31 19.18 -5.98
C ASN A 129 -7.67 19.49 -7.45
N ALA A 130 -7.24 18.64 -8.38
CA ALA A 130 -7.71 18.72 -9.76
C ALA A 130 -9.08 18.04 -9.90
N SER A 131 -9.96 18.62 -10.70
CA SER A 131 -11.23 17.98 -11.06
C SER A 131 -10.97 16.75 -11.92
N HIS A 132 -11.71 15.68 -11.68
CA HIS A 132 -11.54 14.44 -12.42
C HIS A 132 -12.84 13.67 -12.56
N GLN A 133 -12.93 12.83 -13.60
CA GLN A 133 -14.07 11.96 -13.87
C GLN A 133 -13.60 10.69 -14.57
N PHE A 134 -14.08 9.54 -14.08
CA PHE A 134 -13.77 8.22 -14.64
C PHE A 134 -14.89 7.73 -15.56
N PHE A 135 -14.51 6.98 -16.60
CA PHE A 135 -15.42 6.41 -17.58
C PHE A 135 -15.07 4.95 -17.83
N ASN A 136 -16.06 4.06 -17.78
CA ASN A 136 -15.89 2.65 -18.18
C ASN A 136 -16.08 2.51 -19.69
N ALA A 137 -15.04 2.08 -20.38
CA ALA A 137 -15.07 1.88 -21.84
C ALA A 137 -15.86 0.62 -22.27
N SER A 138 -16.12 -0.31 -21.34
CA SER A 138 -16.88 -1.53 -21.65
C SER A 138 -18.38 -1.30 -21.50
N LEU A 139 -19.17 -1.67 -22.50
CA LEU A 139 -20.63 -1.66 -22.45
C LEU A 139 -21.23 -2.91 -21.79
N SER A 140 -20.41 -3.92 -21.44
CA SER A 140 -20.90 -5.21 -20.95
C SER A 140 -20.28 -5.67 -19.64
N ARG A 141 -19.18 -5.09 -19.21
CA ARG A 141 -18.44 -5.49 -18.00
C ARG A 141 -18.15 -4.30 -17.10
N PRO A 142 -18.24 -4.45 -15.77
CA PRO A 142 -17.82 -3.40 -14.85
C PRO A 142 -16.30 -3.21 -14.91
N ALA A 143 -15.86 -2.02 -14.51
CA ALA A 143 -14.46 -1.72 -14.24
C ALA A 143 -14.28 -1.52 -12.74
N ARG A 144 -13.21 -2.06 -12.16
CA ARG A 144 -12.93 -2.00 -10.72
C ARG A 144 -11.51 -1.52 -10.49
N TRP A 145 -11.36 -0.59 -9.57
CA TRP A 145 -10.08 -0.13 -9.06
C TRP A 145 -10.15 0.10 -7.55
N PHE A 146 -9.02 0.12 -6.90
CA PHE A 146 -8.94 0.69 -5.57
C PHE A 146 -7.89 1.79 -5.54
N SER A 147 -8.03 2.69 -4.60
CA SER A 147 -7.05 3.72 -4.31
C SER A 147 -6.63 3.67 -2.85
N VAL A 148 -5.39 4.05 -2.57
CA VAL A 148 -4.92 4.35 -1.21
C VAL A 148 -4.92 5.86 -1.06
N THR A 149 -5.48 6.36 0.04
CA THR A 149 -5.65 7.81 0.26
C THR A 149 -5.13 8.25 1.63
N ASP A 150 -4.75 9.53 1.76
CA ASP A 150 -4.41 10.16 3.04
C ASP A 150 -5.61 10.96 3.64
N LEU A 151 -6.81 10.63 3.20
CA LEU A 151 -8.04 11.29 3.67
C LEU A 151 -8.25 11.20 5.18
N PRO A 152 -7.98 10.05 5.87
CA PRO A 152 -8.10 9.97 7.32
C PRO A 152 -7.28 11.02 8.04
N GLN A 153 -6.01 11.17 7.65
CA GLN A 153 -5.10 12.17 8.21
C GLN A 153 -5.61 13.59 7.99
N LEU A 154 -6.06 13.91 6.76
CA LEU A 154 -6.54 15.25 6.45
C LEU A 154 -7.83 15.61 7.19
N LEU A 155 -8.80 14.68 7.30
CA LEU A 155 -10.03 14.91 8.04
C LEU A 155 -9.78 15.08 9.55
N ARG A 156 -8.87 14.32 10.12
CA ARG A 156 -8.47 14.47 11.53
C ARG A 156 -7.74 15.77 11.79
N GLN A 157 -6.88 16.19 10.86
CA GLN A 157 -6.08 17.41 10.98
C GLN A 157 -6.92 18.69 10.81
N TRP A 158 -7.77 18.76 9.78
CA TRP A 158 -8.47 19.98 9.40
C TRP A 158 -9.90 20.05 9.92
N ALA A 159 -10.50 18.92 10.28
CA ALA A 159 -11.87 18.79 10.78
C ALA A 159 -12.91 19.54 9.92
N SER A 160 -12.70 19.60 8.60
CA SER A 160 -13.55 20.32 7.66
C SER A 160 -13.66 19.57 6.33
N GLU A 161 -14.84 18.98 6.09
CA GLU A 161 -15.13 18.34 4.80
C GLU A 161 -15.17 19.36 3.66
N ASP A 162 -15.72 20.54 3.89
CA ASP A 162 -15.79 21.58 2.89
C ASP A 162 -14.41 22.01 2.40
N PHE A 163 -13.46 22.15 3.32
CA PHE A 163 -12.08 22.45 3.01
C PHE A 163 -11.43 21.35 2.15
N ILE A 164 -11.78 20.10 2.37
CA ILE A 164 -11.16 18.96 1.68
C ILE A 164 -11.83 18.69 0.31
N PHE A 165 -13.15 18.76 0.23
CA PHE A 165 -13.90 18.37 -0.97
C PHE A 165 -14.35 19.56 -1.86
N ASN A 166 -14.37 20.76 -1.30
CA ASN A 166 -14.85 21.96 -2.01
C ASN A 166 -13.82 23.11 -2.06
N ASN A 167 -12.55 22.81 -1.78
CA ASN A 167 -11.50 23.82 -1.76
C ASN A 167 -11.30 24.45 -3.16
N PRO A 168 -11.40 25.76 -3.32
CA PRO A 168 -11.26 26.41 -4.63
C PRO A 168 -9.81 26.55 -5.10
N TYR A 169 -8.82 26.31 -4.26
CA TYR A 169 -7.42 26.56 -4.58
C TYR A 169 -6.89 25.63 -5.67
N ASP A 170 -6.19 26.20 -6.64
CA ASP A 170 -5.60 25.51 -7.77
C ASP A 170 -4.08 25.35 -7.58
N PHE A 171 -3.61 24.11 -7.43
CA PHE A 171 -2.19 23.81 -7.24
C PHE A 171 -1.43 23.83 -8.58
N ILE A 172 -1.34 25.02 -9.20
CA ILE A 172 -0.75 25.21 -10.54
C ILE A 172 0.73 24.80 -10.59
N ASP A 173 1.44 24.90 -9.48
CA ASP A 173 2.84 24.48 -9.33
C ASP A 173 3.02 22.96 -9.33
N ARG A 174 1.93 22.20 -9.17
CA ARG A 174 1.92 20.73 -9.18
C ARG A 174 1.32 20.16 -10.46
N TYR A 175 0.28 20.81 -10.96
CA TYR A 175 -0.41 20.44 -12.18
C TYR A 175 -0.87 21.67 -12.93
N ALA A 176 -0.17 22.02 -14.01
CA ALA A 176 -0.51 23.17 -14.84
C ALA A 176 -1.56 22.86 -15.92
N GLY A 177 -2.09 21.62 -15.97
CA GLY A 177 -3.05 21.20 -17.00
C GLY A 177 -2.36 20.66 -18.27
N GLY A 178 -1.06 20.34 -18.21
CA GLY A 178 -0.30 19.80 -19.34
C GLY A 178 -0.71 18.36 -19.69
N ALA A 179 -0.68 18.05 -21.00
CA ALA A 179 -1.01 16.72 -21.50
C ALA A 179 0.06 15.66 -21.12
N ASP A 180 1.24 16.11 -20.76
CA ASP A 180 2.39 15.29 -20.40
C ASP A 180 2.32 14.69 -18.98
N TYR A 181 1.41 15.15 -18.15
CA TYR A 181 1.29 14.67 -16.76
C TYR A 181 0.99 13.16 -16.66
N PHE A 182 0.19 12.63 -17.57
CA PHE A 182 -0.22 11.21 -17.60
C PHE A 182 0.40 10.43 -18.76
N THR A 183 1.52 10.87 -19.29
CA THR A 183 2.24 10.07 -20.28
C THR A 183 2.85 8.84 -19.61
N ALA A 184 2.95 7.75 -20.38
CA ALA A 184 3.69 6.57 -19.94
C ALA A 184 5.21 6.78 -19.92
N GLU A 185 5.67 7.95 -20.32
CA GLU A 185 7.07 8.35 -20.24
C GLU A 185 7.44 8.60 -18.79
N ALA A 186 8.47 7.92 -18.34
CA ALA A 186 8.99 8.04 -17.01
C ALA A 186 10.46 8.43 -17.04
N LYS A 187 10.86 9.26 -16.09
CA LYS A 187 12.26 9.62 -15.91
C LYS A 187 12.92 8.67 -14.92
N LEU A 188 13.89 7.90 -15.39
CA LEU A 188 14.67 7.00 -14.53
C LEU A 188 15.88 7.74 -13.97
N TYR A 189 15.96 7.78 -12.65
CA TYR A 189 17.15 8.23 -11.93
C TYR A 189 18.06 7.05 -11.61
N LYS A 190 19.35 7.35 -11.46
CA LYS A 190 20.35 6.36 -11.08
C LYS A 190 19.89 5.51 -9.92
N GLY A 191 20.09 4.21 -10.07
CA GLY A 191 19.81 3.24 -9.04
C GLY A 191 18.47 2.52 -9.16
N ARG A 192 17.37 3.05 -9.53
CA ARG A 192 16.06 2.37 -9.63
C ARG A 192 14.85 3.23 -9.27
N VAL A 193 14.98 4.54 -9.31
CA VAL A 193 13.90 5.47 -8.96
C VAL A 193 13.30 6.05 -10.22
N TRP A 194 12.01 5.83 -10.40
CA TRP A 194 11.22 6.39 -11.49
C TRP A 194 10.44 7.63 -11.00
N GLU A 195 10.50 8.71 -11.75
CA GLU A 195 9.58 9.83 -11.62
C GLU A 195 8.53 9.70 -12.72
N THR A 196 7.29 9.51 -12.32
CA THR A 196 6.15 9.32 -13.23
C THR A 196 4.84 9.56 -12.48
N ASN A 197 3.75 9.85 -13.20
CA ASN A 197 2.42 9.94 -12.62
C ASN A 197 1.48 8.85 -13.13
N PHE A 198 1.92 8.08 -14.14
CA PHE A 198 1.13 7.03 -14.76
C PHE A 198 2.02 5.88 -15.22
N ILE A 199 1.67 4.66 -14.81
CA ILE A 199 2.27 3.42 -15.25
C ILE A 199 1.17 2.57 -15.88
N PRO A 200 1.24 2.28 -17.19
CA PRO A 200 0.18 1.54 -17.90
C PRO A 200 -0.05 0.12 -17.37
N ASP A 201 1.01 -0.54 -16.93
CA ASP A 201 0.94 -1.90 -16.36
C ASP A 201 2.12 -2.12 -15.40
N ILE A 202 1.80 -2.15 -14.11
CA ILE A 202 2.80 -2.31 -13.03
C ILE A 202 3.56 -3.64 -13.12
N LYS A 203 2.94 -4.69 -13.71
CA LYS A 203 3.56 -6.01 -13.88
C LYS A 203 4.68 -5.99 -14.94
N LYS A 204 4.70 -4.98 -15.81
CA LYS A 204 5.72 -4.77 -16.85
C LYS A 204 6.81 -3.79 -16.46
N LEU A 205 6.73 -3.20 -15.26
CA LEU A 205 7.74 -2.27 -14.80
C LEU A 205 9.09 -2.97 -14.64
N PRO A 206 10.18 -2.45 -15.22
CA PRO A 206 11.52 -3.02 -15.02
C PRO A 206 11.93 -2.98 -13.55
N LEU A 207 12.34 -4.13 -13.02
CA LEU A 207 12.79 -4.27 -11.64
C LEU A 207 14.31 -4.49 -11.59
N TYR A 208 14.94 -3.83 -10.64
CA TYR A 208 16.39 -3.83 -10.44
C TYR A 208 16.76 -4.63 -9.19
N GLU A 209 17.93 -5.24 -9.19
CA GLU A 209 18.43 -6.05 -8.09
C GLU A 209 18.47 -5.26 -6.77
N TRP A 210 18.00 -5.89 -5.70
CA TRP A 210 17.95 -5.30 -4.36
C TRP A 210 18.66 -6.21 -3.33
N LYS A 211 19.99 -6.25 -3.44
CA LYS A 211 20.83 -7.16 -2.66
C LYS A 211 20.69 -6.99 -1.15
N SER A 212 20.57 -5.77 -0.66
CA SER A 212 20.49 -5.46 0.76
C SER A 212 19.32 -6.17 1.46
N ARG A 213 18.21 -6.41 0.75
CA ARG A 213 17.01 -7.07 1.29
C ARG A 213 17.04 -8.60 1.24
N GLY A 214 18.07 -9.19 0.66
CA GLY A 214 18.22 -10.64 0.54
C GLY A 214 17.18 -11.31 -0.36
N GLY A 215 17.10 -12.65 -0.29
CA GLY A 215 16.09 -13.46 -0.96
C GLY A 215 16.03 -13.34 -2.48
N GLY A 216 17.07 -12.86 -3.17
CA GLY A 216 17.05 -12.61 -4.60
C GLY A 216 16.10 -11.46 -4.99
N GLY A 217 15.84 -10.55 -4.06
CA GLY A 217 14.90 -9.46 -4.23
C GLY A 217 15.26 -8.49 -5.34
N LYS A 218 14.23 -8.04 -6.05
CA LYS A 218 14.28 -6.95 -7.03
C LYS A 218 13.25 -5.90 -6.68
N ASN A 219 13.49 -4.64 -7.06
CA ASN A 219 12.48 -3.60 -6.92
C ASN A 219 12.67 -2.44 -7.90
N ALA A 220 11.66 -1.58 -7.98
CA ALA A 220 11.72 -0.26 -8.56
C ALA A 220 10.90 0.70 -7.68
N PHE A 221 11.47 1.84 -7.34
CA PHE A 221 10.76 2.90 -6.64
C PHE A 221 10.11 3.86 -7.62
N MET A 222 8.97 4.41 -7.25
CA MET A 222 8.27 5.44 -7.99
C MET A 222 8.04 6.65 -7.11
N VAL A 223 8.29 7.84 -7.64
CA VAL A 223 7.93 9.13 -7.05
C VAL A 223 6.88 9.74 -7.96
N MET A 224 5.69 9.94 -7.42
CA MET A 224 4.49 10.31 -8.16
C MET A 224 3.82 11.53 -7.55
N GLY A 225 2.86 12.13 -8.27
CA GLY A 225 2.09 13.27 -7.77
C GLY A 225 2.94 14.49 -7.40
N ALA A 226 3.99 14.79 -8.19
CA ALA A 226 4.97 15.83 -7.88
C ALA A 226 5.64 15.64 -6.50
N GLY A 227 5.92 14.38 -6.13
CA GLY A 227 6.58 14.02 -4.88
C GLY A 227 5.65 13.88 -3.67
N MET A 228 4.34 13.80 -3.88
CA MET A 228 3.36 13.60 -2.79
C MET A 228 3.16 12.13 -2.45
N MET A 229 3.49 11.23 -3.38
CA MET A 229 3.36 9.80 -3.23
C MET A 229 4.70 9.11 -3.50
N GLU A 230 5.10 8.22 -2.62
CA GLU A 230 6.16 7.26 -2.86
C GLU A 230 5.57 5.85 -2.91
N SER A 231 5.94 5.12 -3.94
CA SER A 231 5.54 3.73 -4.10
C SER A 231 6.72 2.89 -4.56
N HIS A 232 6.61 1.59 -4.43
CA HIS A 232 7.57 0.71 -5.07
C HIS A 232 6.95 -0.63 -5.43
N VAL A 233 7.45 -1.24 -6.49
CA VAL A 233 7.20 -2.64 -6.80
C VAL A 233 8.36 -3.46 -6.29
N SER A 234 8.05 -4.57 -5.65
CA SER A 234 9.06 -5.47 -5.13
C SER A 234 8.72 -6.90 -5.51
N SER A 235 9.74 -7.64 -5.98
CA SER A 235 9.59 -9.04 -6.38
C SER A 235 10.72 -9.88 -5.82
N PHE A 236 10.45 -11.16 -5.53
CA PHE A 236 11.44 -12.13 -5.12
C PHE A 236 11.01 -13.56 -5.53
N PRO A 237 11.98 -14.44 -5.85
CA PRO A 237 11.67 -15.72 -6.49
C PRO A 237 11.03 -16.74 -5.54
N SER A 238 10.43 -17.78 -6.13
CA SER A 238 9.90 -18.95 -5.43
C SER A 238 10.96 -19.62 -4.54
N GLY A 239 10.55 -20.10 -3.37
CA GLY A 239 11.42 -20.78 -2.42
C GLY A 239 12.39 -19.84 -1.68
N HIS A 240 12.11 -18.54 -1.69
CA HIS A 240 12.88 -17.52 -0.98
C HIS A 240 12.01 -16.71 -0.04
N TYR A 241 12.66 -16.06 0.92
CA TYR A 241 12.07 -15.02 1.74
C TYR A 241 13.05 -13.86 1.95
N LYS A 242 12.52 -12.68 2.25
CA LYS A 242 13.33 -11.47 2.46
C LYS A 242 13.80 -11.37 3.90
N LYS A 243 14.86 -10.61 4.13
CA LYS A 243 15.28 -10.25 5.49
C LYS A 243 14.16 -9.46 6.18
N GLY A 244 13.93 -9.76 7.45
CA GLY A 244 13.04 -8.99 8.30
C GLY A 244 13.53 -7.57 8.48
N HIS A 245 12.62 -6.62 8.65
CA HIS A 245 12.99 -5.25 9.01
C HIS A 245 11.87 -4.54 9.76
N ARG A 246 12.23 -3.43 10.40
CA ARG A 246 11.30 -2.66 11.23
C ARG A 246 11.05 -1.29 10.60
N HIS A 247 9.81 -0.93 10.51
CA HIS A 247 9.36 0.45 10.26
C HIS A 247 7.94 0.67 10.78
N GLY A 248 7.51 1.90 10.79
CA GLY A 248 6.18 2.41 11.00
C GLY A 248 6.15 3.85 10.54
N PRO A 249 5.00 4.47 10.39
CA PRO A 249 3.69 3.89 10.18
C PRO A 249 3.57 3.14 8.85
N GLY A 250 2.45 2.47 8.66
CA GLY A 250 2.20 1.43 7.69
C GLY A 250 2.43 1.75 6.23
N ALA A 251 2.71 0.68 5.49
CA ALA A 251 2.70 0.69 4.05
C ALA A 251 1.65 -0.31 3.57
N HIS A 252 0.82 0.09 2.61
CA HIS A 252 -0.20 -0.75 2.00
C HIS A 252 0.43 -1.61 0.92
N LEU A 253 0.39 -2.93 1.09
CA LEU A 253 0.98 -3.88 0.15
C LEU A 253 -0.11 -4.64 -0.58
N TYR A 254 -0.22 -4.42 -1.89
CA TYR A 254 -1.10 -5.16 -2.76
C TYR A 254 -0.33 -6.23 -3.53
N ILE A 255 -0.73 -7.49 -3.39
CA ILE A 255 -0.09 -8.62 -4.06
C ILE A 255 -0.56 -8.67 -5.51
N THR A 256 0.36 -8.46 -6.45
CA THR A 256 0.09 -8.50 -7.89
C THR A 256 0.37 -9.85 -8.51
N GLU A 257 1.20 -10.69 -7.85
CA GLU A 257 1.55 -12.03 -8.32
C GLU A 257 2.09 -12.88 -7.16
N GLY A 258 1.82 -14.19 -7.21
CA GLY A 258 2.39 -15.16 -6.30
C GLY A 258 1.51 -15.51 -5.11
N GLN A 259 2.06 -16.32 -4.22
CA GLN A 259 1.41 -16.84 -3.01
C GLN A 259 2.43 -16.96 -1.89
N GLY A 260 2.01 -16.60 -0.67
CA GLY A 260 2.90 -16.69 0.48
C GLY A 260 2.26 -16.16 1.75
N TYR A 261 3.10 -15.70 2.66
CA TYR A 261 2.64 -15.07 3.90
C TYR A 261 3.59 -13.97 4.35
N VAL A 262 3.11 -13.13 5.22
CA VAL A 262 3.92 -12.18 5.99
C VAL A 262 3.84 -12.55 7.47
N LEU A 263 4.99 -12.49 8.14
CA LEU A 263 5.04 -12.46 9.61
C LEU A 263 5.26 -11.02 10.03
N THR A 264 4.40 -10.52 10.92
CA THR A 264 4.53 -9.19 11.50
C THR A 264 4.54 -9.28 13.03
N GLN A 265 5.23 -8.35 13.70
CA GLN A 265 5.39 -8.37 15.16
C GLN A 265 5.62 -6.95 15.69
N ARG A 266 4.86 -6.59 16.70
CA ARG A 266 5.05 -5.33 17.45
C ARG A 266 5.88 -5.60 18.71
N GLY A 267 7.08 -5.04 18.77
CA GLY A 267 7.94 -5.23 19.94
C GLY A 267 8.19 -6.70 20.25
N ASN A 268 7.76 -7.14 21.45
CA ASN A 268 7.83 -8.52 21.94
C ASN A 268 6.48 -9.24 21.96
N GLU A 269 5.46 -8.68 21.33
CA GLU A 269 4.15 -9.32 21.19
C GLU A 269 4.26 -10.60 20.33
N PRO A 270 3.27 -11.51 20.40
CA PRO A 270 3.23 -12.65 19.49
C PRO A 270 3.28 -12.21 18.03
N ARG A 271 3.90 -13.02 17.17
CA ARG A 271 3.91 -12.78 15.74
C ARG A 271 2.52 -13.02 15.17
N ILE A 272 2.09 -12.14 14.27
CA ILE A 272 0.85 -12.29 13.49
C ILE A 272 1.25 -12.80 12.11
N ARG A 273 0.56 -13.79 11.61
CA ARG A 273 0.70 -14.30 10.25
C ARG A 273 -0.51 -13.90 9.41
N CYS A 274 -0.26 -13.29 8.26
CA CYS A 274 -1.27 -13.06 7.24
C CYS A 274 -0.88 -13.82 5.98
N ASP A 275 -1.69 -14.81 5.59
CA ASP A 275 -1.51 -15.52 4.33
C ASP A 275 -2.02 -14.67 3.18
N TRP A 276 -1.26 -14.60 2.10
CA TRP A 276 -1.59 -13.77 0.96
C TRP A 276 -1.44 -14.49 -0.39
N GLN A 277 -2.20 -14.01 -1.34
CA GLN A 277 -2.20 -14.44 -2.73
C GLN A 277 -2.39 -13.23 -3.65
N GLU A 278 -2.39 -13.42 -4.97
CA GLU A 278 -2.74 -12.35 -5.90
C GLU A 278 -4.12 -11.76 -5.55
N GLY A 279 -4.19 -10.46 -5.39
CA GLY A 279 -5.40 -9.74 -4.98
C GLY A 279 -5.43 -9.36 -3.51
N SER A 280 -4.58 -9.94 -2.66
CA SER A 280 -4.52 -9.60 -1.23
C SER A 280 -3.94 -8.20 -1.01
N LEU A 281 -4.49 -7.52 -0.02
CA LEU A 281 -4.00 -6.22 0.47
C LEU A 281 -3.78 -6.32 1.98
N TYR A 282 -2.62 -5.94 2.46
CA TYR A 282 -2.32 -5.90 3.89
C TYR A 282 -1.47 -4.68 4.27
N LEU A 283 -1.56 -4.31 5.54
CA LEU A 283 -0.81 -3.21 6.13
C LEU A 283 0.48 -3.74 6.78
N SER A 284 1.61 -3.19 6.37
CA SER A 284 2.90 -3.50 6.94
C SER A 284 3.30 -2.44 7.96
N GLY A 285 3.33 -2.80 9.25
CA GLY A 285 3.69 -1.88 10.33
C GLY A 285 2.55 -0.92 10.70
N ALA A 286 1.44 -1.47 11.17
CA ALA A 286 0.26 -0.72 11.56
C ALA A 286 0.50 0.22 12.75
N GLY A 287 0.07 1.47 12.64
CA GLY A 287 0.06 2.45 13.74
C GLY A 287 1.43 2.80 14.32
N GLU A 288 1.44 3.22 15.57
CA GLU A 288 2.63 3.67 16.26
C GLU A 288 3.64 2.53 16.54
N GLY A 289 4.92 2.88 16.48
CA GLY A 289 6.02 1.99 16.84
C GLY A 289 6.77 1.44 15.64
N LEU A 290 7.73 0.57 15.93
CA LEU A 290 8.55 -0.11 14.94
C LEU A 290 8.10 -1.57 14.84
N TRP A 291 7.29 -1.86 13.87
CA TRP A 291 6.84 -3.20 13.58
C TRP A 291 7.89 -3.95 12.76
N LEU A 292 8.26 -5.15 13.24
CA LEU A 292 8.99 -6.11 12.42
C LEU A 292 8.04 -6.75 11.43
N HIS A 293 8.44 -6.87 10.18
CA HIS A 293 7.75 -7.72 9.22
C HIS A 293 8.73 -8.39 8.26
N GLN A 294 8.29 -9.53 7.74
CA GLN A 294 9.10 -10.38 6.87
C GLN A 294 8.21 -11.13 5.89
N HIS A 295 8.60 -11.18 4.62
CA HIS A 295 7.79 -11.72 3.52
C HIS A 295 8.34 -13.04 3.01
N PHE A 296 7.47 -14.03 2.83
CA PHE A 296 7.79 -15.41 2.48
C PHE A 296 7.04 -15.84 1.23
N ASN A 297 7.74 -16.33 0.21
CA ASN A 297 7.14 -16.86 -1.00
C ASN A 297 7.11 -18.38 -0.95
N VAL A 298 5.94 -18.96 -0.81
CA VAL A 298 5.69 -20.40 -0.82
C VAL A 298 5.01 -20.89 -2.10
N GLY A 299 4.80 -19.98 -3.06
CA GLY A 299 4.25 -20.29 -4.37
C GLY A 299 5.33 -20.74 -5.36
N SER A 300 4.88 -21.28 -6.50
CA SER A 300 5.75 -21.75 -7.60
C SER A 300 6.25 -20.62 -8.49
N THR A 301 5.63 -19.45 -8.45
CA THR A 301 5.99 -18.25 -9.21
C THR A 301 6.71 -17.20 -8.33
N PRO A 302 7.36 -16.19 -8.91
CA PRO A 302 7.81 -15.04 -8.12
C PRO A 302 6.65 -14.42 -7.35
N ALA A 303 6.92 -13.94 -6.15
CA ALA A 303 6.01 -13.10 -5.40
C ALA A 303 6.30 -11.63 -5.74
N THR A 304 5.28 -10.91 -6.21
CA THR A 304 5.39 -9.51 -6.60
C THR A 304 4.28 -8.70 -5.92
N TYR A 305 4.64 -7.57 -5.35
CA TYR A 305 3.69 -6.68 -4.69
C TYR A 305 4.01 -5.21 -4.96
N LEU A 306 2.94 -4.43 -5.07
CA LEU A 306 2.96 -2.98 -5.10
C LEU A 306 2.83 -2.46 -3.66
N VAL A 307 3.75 -1.58 -3.27
CA VAL A 307 3.71 -0.86 -1.99
C VAL A 307 3.31 0.57 -2.24
N MET A 308 2.30 1.03 -1.53
CA MET A 308 1.79 2.39 -1.58
C MET A 308 1.98 3.05 -0.21
N ASN A 309 2.80 4.10 -0.16
CA ASN A 309 3.07 4.85 1.06
C ASN A 309 2.45 6.24 0.95
N GLN A 310 1.67 6.61 1.94
CA GLN A 310 1.04 7.92 2.06
C GLN A 310 1.91 8.91 2.85
N GLY A 311 1.57 10.19 2.75
CA GLY A 311 2.12 11.23 3.60
C GLY A 311 3.59 11.57 3.34
N ILE A 312 4.15 11.15 2.19
CA ILE A 312 5.54 11.44 1.87
C ILE A 312 5.68 12.89 1.40
N SER A 313 6.36 13.67 2.20
CA SER A 313 6.70 15.04 1.82
C SER A 313 7.70 15.09 0.66
N ARG A 314 7.72 16.20 -0.08
CA ARG A 314 8.76 16.49 -1.10
C ARG A 314 10.19 16.28 -0.59
N LYS A 315 10.41 16.47 0.71
CA LYS A 315 11.70 16.21 1.37
C LYS A 315 12.07 14.72 1.30
N HIS A 316 11.11 13.82 1.52
CA HIS A 316 11.35 12.38 1.39
C HIS A 316 11.64 11.98 -0.06
N ALA A 317 10.90 12.52 -1.03
CA ALA A 317 11.18 12.30 -2.44
C ALA A 317 12.60 12.76 -2.81
N ALA A 318 13.00 13.97 -2.40
CA ALA A 318 14.36 14.46 -2.60
C ALA A 318 15.42 13.55 -1.95
N ASN A 319 15.15 13.04 -0.74
CA ASN A 319 16.04 12.09 -0.07
C ASN A 319 16.13 10.76 -0.84
N ARG A 320 15.04 10.32 -1.51
CA ARG A 320 15.10 9.14 -2.39
C ARG A 320 15.99 9.37 -3.60
N TRP A 321 15.88 10.52 -4.24
CA TRP A 321 16.76 10.87 -5.37
C TRP A 321 18.22 10.94 -4.94
N GLN A 322 18.51 11.59 -3.81
CA GLN A 322 19.86 11.62 -3.26
C GLN A 322 20.38 10.22 -2.93
N ALA A 323 19.55 9.36 -2.35
CA ALA A 323 19.90 7.97 -2.05
C ALA A 323 20.10 7.13 -3.34
N SER A 324 19.44 7.47 -4.45
CA SER A 324 19.68 6.80 -5.74
C SER A 324 21.05 7.14 -6.35
N GLU A 325 21.58 8.31 -6.05
CA GLU A 325 22.89 8.76 -6.49
C GLU A 325 24.04 8.35 -5.56
N SER A 326 23.71 8.03 -4.31
CA SER A 326 24.65 7.57 -3.30
C SER A 326 24.48 6.07 -3.05
N THR A 327 25.57 5.43 -2.60
CA THR A 327 25.53 4.06 -2.06
C THR A 327 24.93 4.00 -0.64
N VAL A 328 24.35 5.10 -0.15
CA VAL A 328 23.80 5.19 1.20
C VAL A 328 22.54 4.35 1.30
N LEU A 329 22.62 3.29 2.08
CA LEU A 329 21.51 2.43 2.46
C LEU A 329 20.60 3.18 3.44
N ARG A 330 19.32 2.85 3.44
CA ARG A 330 18.35 3.38 4.40
C ARG A 330 18.30 2.55 5.66
N GLY A 331 17.77 3.11 6.74
CA GLY A 331 17.67 2.42 8.02
C GLY A 331 17.01 1.04 7.94
N GLY A 332 16.02 0.82 7.07
CA GLY A 332 15.42 -0.49 6.80
C GLY A 332 16.28 -1.44 5.95
N GLU A 333 17.38 -0.96 5.37
CA GLU A 333 18.36 -1.74 4.58
C GLU A 333 19.70 -1.90 5.30
N ILE A 334 19.90 -1.18 6.40
CA ILE A 334 21.08 -1.25 7.24
C ILE A 334 20.84 -2.28 8.34
N SER A 335 21.81 -3.15 8.59
CA SER A 335 21.77 -4.13 9.66
C SER A 335 21.51 -3.49 11.03
N GLY A 336 20.73 -4.14 11.86
CA GLY A 336 20.55 -3.73 13.27
C GLY A 336 21.86 -3.66 14.03
N LYS A 337 22.87 -4.45 13.65
CA LYS A 337 24.22 -4.41 14.21
C LYS A 337 24.98 -3.12 13.89
N GLU A 338 24.58 -2.46 12.83
CA GLU A 338 25.16 -1.20 12.33
C GLU A 338 24.28 0.02 12.66
N GLY A 339 23.33 -0.13 13.59
CA GLY A 339 22.39 0.93 13.98
C GLY A 339 21.21 1.09 13.04
N GLY A 340 20.99 0.19 12.11
CA GLY A 340 19.84 0.15 11.23
C GLY A 340 18.64 -0.61 11.81
N ARG A 341 17.74 -1.05 10.94
CA ARG A 341 16.47 -1.68 11.32
C ARG A 341 16.24 -3.02 10.63
N GLN A 342 17.23 -3.54 9.89
CA GLN A 342 17.17 -4.84 9.24
C GLN A 342 17.66 -5.95 10.15
N VAL A 343 16.97 -7.09 10.14
CA VAL A 343 17.39 -8.32 10.81
C VAL A 343 18.10 -9.18 9.79
N GLU A 344 19.37 -9.47 10.04
CA GLU A 344 20.15 -10.35 9.17
C GLU A 344 19.70 -11.80 9.35
N TYR A 345 19.89 -12.66 8.32
CA TYR A 345 19.48 -14.05 8.41
C TYR A 345 20.12 -14.83 9.56
N GLU A 346 21.36 -14.51 9.89
CA GLU A 346 22.06 -15.10 11.05
C GLU A 346 21.55 -14.61 12.41
N ASP A 347 20.75 -13.54 12.44
CA ASP A 347 20.20 -12.94 13.65
C ASP A 347 18.70 -13.21 13.82
N GLU A 348 18.05 -13.80 12.83
CA GLU A 348 16.64 -14.16 12.94
C GLU A 348 16.45 -15.38 13.85
N ALA A 349 15.29 -15.50 14.48
CA ALA A 349 14.96 -16.68 15.26
C ALA A 349 14.86 -17.91 14.33
N ARG A 350 15.45 -19.03 14.73
CA ARG A 350 15.55 -20.26 13.91
C ARG A 350 14.19 -20.81 13.47
N ASP A 351 13.19 -20.66 14.33
CA ASP A 351 11.83 -21.11 14.05
C ASP A 351 11.23 -20.44 12.81
N ILE A 352 11.65 -19.23 12.46
CA ILE A 352 11.22 -18.53 11.25
C ILE A 352 11.56 -19.36 10.00
N HIS A 353 12.79 -19.84 9.92
CA HIS A 353 13.22 -20.66 8.78
C HIS A 353 12.58 -22.05 8.79
N GLU A 354 12.44 -22.67 9.95
CA GLU A 354 11.80 -23.97 10.13
C GLU A 354 10.32 -23.93 9.69
N ILE A 355 9.60 -22.86 10.07
CA ILE A 355 8.23 -22.59 9.60
C ILE A 355 8.23 -22.50 8.07
N PHE A 356 9.14 -21.72 7.49
CA PHE A 356 9.22 -21.55 6.06
C PHE A 356 9.46 -22.86 5.31
N GLU A 357 10.41 -23.68 5.75
CA GLU A 357 10.67 -25.00 5.15
C GLU A 357 9.46 -25.93 5.26
N SER A 358 8.76 -25.91 6.41
CA SER A 358 7.53 -26.67 6.61
C SER A 358 6.42 -26.23 5.64
N GLU A 359 6.24 -24.93 5.44
CA GLU A 359 5.28 -24.40 4.49
C GLU A 359 5.65 -24.76 3.05
N LEU A 360 6.90 -24.61 2.65
CA LEU A 360 7.35 -25.01 1.32
C LEU A 360 7.07 -26.50 1.03
N LYS A 361 7.23 -27.37 2.03
CA LYS A 361 6.91 -28.80 1.90
C LYS A 361 5.45 -29.03 1.59
N LYS A 362 4.52 -28.32 2.24
CA LYS A 362 3.07 -28.41 1.95
C LYS A 362 2.75 -28.02 0.51
N HIS A 363 3.53 -27.11 -0.07
CA HIS A 363 3.36 -26.64 -1.45
C HIS A 363 4.22 -27.40 -2.47
N GLY A 364 5.02 -28.37 -2.06
CA GLY A 364 5.94 -29.11 -2.95
C GLY A 364 7.07 -28.24 -3.53
N ILE A 365 7.46 -27.19 -2.85
CA ILE A 365 8.50 -26.24 -3.26
C ILE A 365 9.80 -26.52 -2.51
N THR A 366 10.92 -26.46 -3.21
CA THR A 366 12.25 -26.62 -2.63
C THR A 366 12.75 -25.30 -2.03
N CYS A 367 13.29 -25.36 -0.81
CA CYS A 367 13.94 -24.21 -0.18
C CYS A 367 15.21 -23.83 -0.93
N LYS A 368 15.35 -22.53 -1.27
CA LYS A 368 16.51 -22.00 -2.01
C LYS A 368 17.37 -21.04 -1.15
N MET A 369 17.19 -21.07 0.17
CA MET A 369 17.86 -20.16 1.10
C MET A 369 19.24 -20.67 1.58
N LYS A 370 19.70 -21.87 1.19
CA LYS A 370 20.92 -22.53 1.68
C LYS A 370 22.18 -21.67 1.62
N LYS A 371 22.29 -20.77 0.65
CA LYS A 371 23.45 -19.87 0.53
C LYS A 371 23.32 -18.58 1.39
N MET A 372 22.16 -18.36 1.99
CA MET A 372 21.83 -17.11 2.69
C MET A 372 21.56 -17.34 4.18
N VAL A 373 20.92 -18.45 4.53
CA VAL A 373 20.58 -18.80 5.91
C VAL A 373 21.57 -19.84 6.43
N PRO A 374 22.33 -19.54 7.48
CA PRO A 374 23.44 -20.41 7.94
C PRO A 374 23.03 -21.83 8.33
N TRP A 375 21.81 -22.01 8.83
CA TRP A 375 21.27 -23.30 9.29
C TRP A 375 20.32 -23.97 8.28
N CYS A 376 20.16 -23.40 7.09
CA CYS A 376 19.32 -24.00 6.06
C CYS A 376 19.96 -25.27 5.49
N THR A 377 19.29 -26.40 5.60
CA THR A 377 19.75 -27.68 5.05
C THR A 377 19.53 -27.76 3.54
N GLY A 378 18.54 -27.02 3.00
CA GLY A 378 18.08 -27.11 1.61
C GLY A 378 17.24 -28.33 1.35
N GLU A 379 16.90 -29.11 2.37
CA GLU A 379 15.99 -30.25 2.34
C GLU A 379 14.59 -29.81 2.76
N ALA A 380 13.55 -30.46 2.27
CA ALA A 380 12.21 -30.20 2.74
C ALA A 380 12.11 -30.61 4.22
N GLY A 381 11.90 -29.63 5.06
CA GLY A 381 12.10 -29.62 6.51
C GLY A 381 11.74 -30.85 7.32
N ALA A 382 12.46 -31.01 8.43
CA ALA A 382 12.12 -31.89 9.54
C ALA A 382 10.74 -31.53 10.13
N GLU A 383 10.11 -32.48 10.85
CA GLU A 383 8.81 -32.28 11.50
C GLU A 383 8.78 -30.96 12.31
N SER A 384 7.70 -30.22 12.11
CA SER A 384 7.52 -28.84 12.53
C SER A 384 7.92 -28.54 13.96
N ALA A 385 8.82 -27.59 14.16
CA ALA A 385 8.82 -26.79 15.36
C ALA A 385 7.42 -26.20 15.55
N LYS A 386 6.86 -26.31 16.75
CA LYS A 386 5.56 -25.69 17.06
C LYS A 386 5.68 -24.18 16.88
N ALA A 387 5.12 -23.69 15.82
CA ALA A 387 5.10 -22.28 15.54
C ALA A 387 4.23 -21.58 16.58
N HIS A 388 4.77 -20.57 17.23
CA HIS A 388 4.02 -19.69 18.13
C HIS A 388 3.71 -18.38 17.40
N TYR A 389 2.72 -18.39 16.54
CA TYR A 389 2.18 -17.17 15.95
C TYR A 389 0.65 -17.19 15.99
N LEU A 390 0.05 -16.01 15.96
CA LEU A 390 -1.38 -15.83 15.88
C LEU A 390 -1.78 -15.74 14.42
N ASP A 391 -2.95 -16.28 14.07
CA ASP A 391 -3.60 -15.95 12.80
C ASP A 391 -4.19 -14.52 12.84
N GLU A 392 -4.84 -14.12 11.77
CA GLU A 392 -5.52 -12.84 11.62
C GLU A 392 -6.70 -12.63 12.59
N HIS A 393 -7.13 -13.70 13.28
CA HIS A 393 -8.19 -13.69 14.30
C HIS A 393 -7.64 -13.74 15.72
N GLY A 394 -6.29 -13.73 15.89
CA GLY A 394 -5.64 -13.82 17.19
C GLY A 394 -5.62 -15.24 17.77
N VAL A 395 -5.81 -16.27 16.95
CA VAL A 395 -5.76 -17.68 17.37
C VAL A 395 -4.32 -18.17 17.21
N ILE A 396 -3.80 -18.90 18.22
CA ILE A 396 -2.47 -19.53 18.17
C ILE A 396 -2.54 -20.70 17.18
N LEU A 397 -1.75 -20.62 16.12
CA LEU A 397 -1.59 -21.66 15.11
C LEU A 397 -0.52 -22.67 15.50
#